data_1ebad7b8e9f3e310d323b28985afbe0f
#
_entry.id   1ebad7b8e9f3e310d323b28985afbe0f
#
_cell.length_a   1.000
_cell.length_b   1.000
_cell.length_c   1.000
_cell.angle_alpha   90.00
_cell.angle_beta   90.00
_cell.angle_gamma   90.00
#
_symmetry.space_group_name_H-M   'P 1'
#
loop_
_entity.id
_entity.type
_entity.pdbx_description
1 polymer ?
#
loop_
_entity_poly.entity_id
_entity_poly.type
_entity_poly.pdbx_seq_one_letter_code
_entity_poly.pdbx_strand_id
1 'polypeptide(L)'
;TAGPLTFGVVICHEGWRYPETVRWAARRGAQVVFHPHASVAEPGSFRPTTFADPANTFHEKAILCRAAENTCYVASVNYASEGSPTTSAVANPDGTLLCYQPYGEEGLLVADLDLSLATGLLASRCRTSPM
;
A
#
# COMPACT_ATOMS: atom_id res chain seq x y z
N THR A 1 9.20 10.11 11.98
CA THR A 1 8.34 11.30 11.85
C THR A 1 9.02 12.33 10.96
N ALA A 2 8.28 12.92 10.07
CA ALA A 2 8.75 14.00 9.20
C ALA A 2 7.78 15.18 9.35
N GLY A 3 8.15 16.22 10.12
CA GLY A 3 7.25 17.31 10.50
C GLY A 3 6.03 16.74 11.25
N PRO A 4 4.81 17.08 10.80
CA PRO A 4 3.59 16.56 11.44
C PRO A 4 3.26 15.12 11.07
N LEU A 5 4.01 14.50 10.17
CA LEU A 5 3.75 13.17 9.65
C LEU A 5 4.52 12.12 10.43
N THR A 6 3.80 11.09 10.89
CA THR A 6 4.40 9.84 11.37
C THR A 6 4.20 8.78 10.31
N PHE A 7 5.28 8.14 9.90
CA PHE A 7 5.23 7.13 8.86
C PHE A 7 5.99 5.87 9.23
N GLY A 8 5.68 4.78 8.54
CA GLY A 8 6.42 3.54 8.60
C GLY A 8 6.84 3.10 7.21
N VAL A 9 7.70 2.10 7.15
CA VAL A 9 8.15 1.49 5.91
C VAL A 9 8.07 -0.02 6.04
N VAL A 10 7.45 -0.68 5.07
CA VAL A 10 7.46 -2.14 4.92
C VAL A 10 7.95 -2.46 3.51
N ILE A 11 8.70 -3.52 3.35
CA ILE A 11 9.38 -3.78 2.08
C ILE A 11 8.84 -5.04 1.43
N CYS A 12 8.36 -4.89 0.19
CA CYS A 12 8.01 -5.99 -0.72
C CYS A 12 7.05 -7.00 -0.08
N HIS A 13 7.47 -8.25 0.10
CA HIS A 13 6.64 -9.31 0.69
C HIS A 13 6.05 -8.96 2.05
N GLU A 14 6.76 -8.15 2.85
CA GLU A 14 6.27 -7.73 4.17
C GLU A 14 4.89 -7.05 4.08
N GLY A 15 4.73 -6.18 3.09
CA GLY A 15 3.46 -5.47 2.90
C GLY A 15 2.38 -6.30 2.25
N TRP A 16 2.76 -7.25 1.41
CA TRP A 16 1.79 -8.04 0.67
C TRP A 16 1.27 -9.26 1.44
N ARG A 17 2.15 -9.97 2.12
CA ARG A 17 1.83 -11.29 2.68
C ARG A 17 1.69 -11.31 4.19
N TYR A 18 2.23 -10.31 4.86
CA TYR A 18 2.28 -10.30 6.32
C TYR A 18 1.54 -9.09 6.88
N PRO A 19 0.24 -9.24 7.19
CA PRO A 19 -0.57 -8.14 7.74
C PRO A 19 0.03 -7.52 9.01
N GLU A 20 0.82 -8.31 9.73
CA GLU A 20 1.42 -7.92 10.99
C GLU A 20 2.35 -6.71 10.85
N THR A 21 3.04 -6.57 9.73
CA THR A 21 4.05 -5.52 9.54
C THR A 21 3.44 -4.14 9.45
N VAL A 22 2.40 -3.96 8.63
CA VAL A 22 1.67 -2.69 8.54
C VAL A 22 0.93 -2.40 9.84
N ARG A 23 0.33 -3.42 10.45
CA ARG A 23 -0.35 -3.27 11.74
C ARG A 23 0.61 -2.81 12.83
N TRP A 24 1.79 -3.36 12.86
CA TRP A 24 2.84 -2.96 13.80
C TRP A 24 3.16 -1.46 13.66
N ALA A 25 3.32 -0.97 12.44
CA ALA A 25 3.59 0.44 12.18
C ALA A 25 2.39 1.32 12.56
N ALA A 26 1.18 0.94 12.14
CA ALA A 26 -0.03 1.70 12.41
C ALA A 26 -0.34 1.80 13.91
N ARG A 27 -0.11 0.73 14.66
CA ARG A 27 -0.29 0.74 16.12
C ARG A 27 0.70 1.67 16.84
N ARG A 28 1.80 2.03 16.19
CA ARG A 28 2.79 3.00 16.70
C ARG A 28 2.55 4.41 16.17
N GLY A 29 1.40 4.63 15.57
CA GLY A 29 0.96 5.95 15.13
C GLY A 29 1.30 6.30 13.69
N ALA A 30 1.77 5.36 12.88
CA ALA A 30 2.01 5.61 11.46
C ALA A 30 0.71 5.99 10.77
N GLN A 31 0.70 7.15 10.15
CA GLN A 31 -0.42 7.66 9.37
C GLN A 31 -0.31 7.22 7.90
N VAL A 32 0.92 7.07 7.44
CA VAL A 32 1.24 6.56 6.11
C VAL A 32 2.27 5.45 6.26
N VAL A 33 2.05 4.33 5.60
CA VAL A 33 3.03 3.26 5.48
C VAL A 33 3.50 3.21 4.04
N PHE A 34 4.78 3.46 3.82
CA PHE A 34 5.40 3.35 2.51
C PHE A 34 5.78 1.90 2.25
N HIS A 35 5.47 1.42 1.06
CA HIS A 35 5.69 0.04 0.66
C HIS A 35 6.46 -0.02 -0.66
N PRO A 36 7.80 0.14 -0.62
CA PRO A 36 8.62 -0.04 -1.80
C PRO A 36 8.71 -1.53 -2.15
N HIS A 37 8.62 -1.81 -3.44
CA HIS A 37 8.74 -3.18 -3.94
C HIS A 37 9.33 -3.17 -5.37
N ALA A 38 9.75 -4.34 -5.82
CA ALA A 38 10.22 -4.55 -7.17
C ALA A 38 9.43 -5.71 -7.78
N SER A 39 8.48 -5.37 -8.62
CA SER A 39 7.69 -6.35 -9.35
C SER A 39 7.93 -6.18 -10.83
N VAL A 40 8.28 -7.27 -11.50
CA VAL A 40 8.60 -7.30 -12.93
C VAL A 40 7.64 -8.22 -13.67
N ALA A 41 7.58 -8.02 -14.99
CA ALA A 41 6.84 -8.94 -15.85
C ALA A 41 7.51 -10.31 -15.87
N GLU A 42 6.72 -11.34 -15.71
CA GLU A 42 7.13 -12.72 -15.89
C GLU A 42 6.45 -13.26 -17.18
N PRO A 43 7.04 -14.25 -17.86
CA PRO A 43 6.36 -14.88 -18.99
C PRO A 43 4.98 -15.39 -18.59
N GLY A 44 3.95 -14.97 -19.32
CA GLY A 44 2.57 -15.34 -19.02
C GLY A 44 1.89 -14.55 -17.91
N SER A 45 2.54 -13.52 -17.35
CA SER A 45 1.91 -12.64 -16.37
C SER A 45 0.70 -11.95 -16.95
N PHE A 46 -0.30 -11.74 -16.10
CA PHE A 46 -1.43 -10.88 -16.42
C PHE A 46 -0.94 -9.43 -16.65
N ARG A 47 -1.48 -8.77 -17.66
CA ARG A 47 -1.16 -7.35 -17.94
C ARG A 47 -2.36 -6.49 -17.58
N PRO A 48 -2.41 -5.94 -16.36
CA PRO A 48 -3.54 -5.14 -15.93
C PRO A 48 -3.56 -3.76 -16.61
N THR A 49 -4.76 -3.22 -16.74
CA THR A 49 -4.98 -1.81 -17.11
C THR A 49 -5.76 -1.09 -16.02
N THR A 50 -6.32 -1.84 -15.09
CA THR A 50 -7.10 -1.34 -13.96
C THR A 50 -6.48 -1.85 -12.67
N PHE A 51 -6.29 -0.95 -11.69
CA PHE A 51 -5.73 -1.32 -10.40
C PHE A 51 -6.66 -2.30 -9.66
N ALA A 52 -6.08 -3.31 -9.05
CA ALA A 52 -6.79 -4.37 -8.32
C ALA A 52 -7.82 -5.11 -9.18
N ASP A 53 -7.53 -5.30 -10.45
CA ASP A 53 -8.37 -6.08 -11.37
C ASP A 53 -8.65 -7.46 -10.76
N PRO A 54 -9.92 -7.92 -10.73
CA PRO A 54 -10.25 -9.24 -10.21
C PRO A 54 -9.48 -10.41 -10.85
N ALA A 55 -9.07 -10.27 -12.11
CA ALA A 55 -8.31 -11.29 -12.83
C ALA A 55 -6.81 -11.24 -12.53
N ASN A 56 -6.31 -10.19 -11.90
CA ASN A 56 -4.91 -10.06 -11.54
C ASN A 56 -4.59 -10.82 -10.25
N THR A 57 -3.31 -10.90 -9.91
CA THR A 57 -2.86 -11.49 -8.65
C THR A 57 -3.37 -10.70 -7.43
N PHE A 58 -3.13 -11.21 -6.24
CA PHE A 58 -3.61 -10.60 -4.99
C PHE A 58 -2.85 -9.33 -4.57
N HIS A 59 -1.70 -9.05 -5.16
CA HIS A 59 -0.75 -8.04 -4.67
C HIS A 59 -1.37 -6.64 -4.50
N GLU A 60 -2.04 -6.14 -5.54
CA GLU A 60 -2.65 -4.80 -5.47
C GLU A 60 -3.85 -4.78 -4.52
N LYS A 61 -4.60 -5.88 -4.47
CA LYS A 61 -5.71 -6.04 -3.51
C LYS A 61 -5.22 -6.03 -2.07
N ALA A 62 -4.05 -6.62 -1.84
CA ALA A 62 -3.42 -6.63 -0.51
C ALA A 62 -3.10 -5.21 -0.03
N ILE A 63 -2.64 -4.32 -0.90
CA ILE A 63 -2.35 -2.94 -0.53
C ILE A 63 -3.61 -2.22 -0.04
N LEU A 64 -4.72 -2.37 -0.75
CA LEU A 64 -5.99 -1.80 -0.33
C LEU A 64 -6.44 -2.38 1.01
N CYS A 65 -6.29 -3.68 1.17
CA CYS A 65 -6.66 -4.38 2.40
C CYS A 65 -5.82 -3.92 3.59
N ARG A 66 -4.50 -3.75 3.42
CA ARG A 66 -3.62 -3.27 4.49
C ARG A 66 -4.03 -1.89 4.99
N ALA A 67 -4.43 -0.99 4.09
CA ALA A 67 -4.93 0.32 4.48
C ALA A 67 -6.23 0.20 5.29
N ALA A 68 -7.20 -0.55 4.79
CA ALA A 68 -8.49 -0.74 5.44
C ALA A 68 -8.38 -1.40 6.82
N GLU A 69 -7.52 -2.42 6.95
CA GLU A 69 -7.32 -3.14 8.21
C GLU A 69 -6.84 -2.24 9.35
N ASN A 70 -6.17 -1.15 9.02
CA ASN A 70 -5.42 -0.35 9.98
C ASN A 70 -5.90 1.09 10.09
N THR A 71 -6.76 1.55 9.20
CA THR A 71 -7.20 2.96 9.10
C THR A 71 -5.98 3.89 8.93
N CYS A 72 -5.11 3.56 8.00
CA CYS A 72 -3.96 4.37 7.60
C CYS A 72 -3.82 4.38 6.08
N TYR A 73 -3.09 5.37 5.55
CA TYR A 73 -2.71 5.36 4.14
C TYR A 73 -1.62 4.32 3.90
N VAL A 74 -1.65 3.70 2.73
CA VAL A 74 -0.54 2.88 2.25
C VAL A 74 -0.10 3.42 0.89
N ALA A 75 1.16 3.79 0.79
CA ALA A 75 1.77 4.30 -0.43
C ALA A 75 2.74 3.24 -0.97
N SER A 76 2.28 2.50 -1.96
CA SER A 76 3.06 1.42 -2.57
C SER A 76 3.79 1.93 -3.80
N VAL A 77 5.06 1.60 -3.92
CA VAL A 77 5.94 2.14 -4.97
C VAL A 77 6.68 1.01 -5.67
N ASN A 78 6.48 0.92 -6.99
CA ASN A 78 7.22 0.02 -7.86
C ASN A 78 8.01 0.84 -8.88
N TYR A 79 9.11 0.31 -9.38
CA TYR A 79 9.75 0.94 -10.53
C TYR A 79 8.97 0.62 -11.81
N ALA A 80 9.13 1.49 -12.83
CA ALA A 80 8.39 1.35 -14.08
C ALA A 80 8.98 0.25 -14.96
N SER A 81 8.47 -0.95 -14.79
CA SER A 81 8.83 -2.10 -15.61
C SER A 81 7.69 -2.42 -16.56
N GLU A 82 7.98 -2.43 -17.85
CA GLU A 82 6.97 -2.78 -18.86
C GLU A 82 6.39 -4.16 -18.59
N GLY A 83 5.07 -4.24 -18.61
CA GLY A 83 4.34 -5.50 -18.41
C GLY A 83 4.27 -5.96 -16.96
N SER A 84 4.77 -5.20 -16.01
CA SER A 84 4.63 -5.55 -14.59
C SER A 84 3.16 -5.71 -14.20
N PRO A 85 2.81 -6.73 -13.39
CA PRO A 85 1.45 -6.92 -12.92
C PRO A 85 1.04 -5.96 -11.80
N THR A 86 1.96 -5.11 -11.33
CA THR A 86 1.68 -4.11 -10.28
C THR A 86 2.19 -2.73 -10.68
N THR A 87 1.60 -1.71 -10.11
CA THR A 87 2.05 -0.33 -10.28
C THR A 87 2.05 0.42 -8.96
N SER A 88 2.69 1.59 -8.94
CA SER A 88 2.68 2.47 -7.77
C SER A 88 1.28 3.02 -7.52
N ALA A 89 0.87 3.08 -6.27
CA ALA A 89 -0.46 3.50 -5.90
C ALA A 89 -0.52 4.00 -4.46
N VAL A 90 -1.55 4.78 -4.17
CA VAL A 90 -1.87 5.19 -2.80
C VAL A 90 -3.27 4.70 -2.46
N ALA A 91 -3.38 3.96 -1.37
CA ALA A 91 -4.64 3.50 -0.80
C ALA A 91 -5.09 4.42 0.33
N ASN A 92 -6.37 4.76 0.33
CA ASN A 92 -7.00 5.52 1.41
C ASN A 92 -7.16 4.67 2.68
N PRO A 93 -7.30 5.30 3.85
CA PRO A 93 -7.49 4.59 5.12
C PRO A 93 -8.72 3.68 5.18
N ASP A 94 -9.69 3.86 4.30
CA ASP A 94 -10.87 2.98 4.19
C ASP A 94 -10.67 1.82 3.20
N GLY A 95 -9.50 1.72 2.59
CA GLY A 95 -9.19 0.67 1.62
C GLY A 95 -9.59 0.97 0.19
N THR A 96 -10.11 2.17 -0.09
CA THR A 96 -10.35 2.59 -1.46
C THR A 96 -9.09 3.12 -2.10
N LEU A 97 -9.02 3.05 -3.43
CA LEU A 97 -7.89 3.58 -4.18
C LEU A 97 -7.97 5.10 -4.27
N LEU A 98 -6.89 5.79 -3.88
CA LEU A 98 -6.78 7.24 -4.07
C LEU A 98 -6.27 7.58 -5.48
N CYS A 99 -5.16 6.99 -5.85
CA CYS A 99 -4.56 7.20 -7.18
C CYS A 99 -3.55 6.08 -7.49
N TYR A 100 -3.22 5.94 -8.76
CA TYR A 100 -2.19 5.00 -9.19
C TYR A 100 -1.48 5.52 -10.45
N GLN A 101 -0.25 5.08 -10.63
CA GLN A 101 0.56 5.41 -11.80
C GLN A 101 0.17 4.47 -12.95
N PRO A 102 0.10 4.97 -14.20
CA PRO A 102 -0.08 4.08 -15.33
C PRO A 102 0.97 2.97 -15.37
N TYR A 103 0.55 1.77 -15.71
CA TYR A 103 1.45 0.60 -15.72
C TYR A 103 2.62 0.80 -16.68
N GLY A 104 3.84 0.55 -16.21
CA GLY A 104 5.06 0.61 -17.02
C GLY A 104 5.54 2.02 -17.36
N GLU A 105 4.90 3.07 -16.88
CA GLU A 105 5.28 4.46 -17.17
C GLU A 105 6.07 5.07 -16.02
N GLU A 106 7.21 5.66 -16.36
CA GLU A 106 8.01 6.44 -15.41
C GLU A 106 7.30 7.75 -15.09
N GLY A 107 7.42 8.22 -13.85
CA GLY A 107 6.87 9.50 -13.45
C GLY A 107 6.74 9.64 -11.96
N LEU A 108 6.23 10.80 -11.56
CA LEU A 108 5.90 11.08 -10.17
C LEU A 108 4.40 10.84 -9.96
N LEU A 109 4.09 10.08 -8.92
CA LEU A 109 2.73 9.96 -8.43
C LEU A 109 2.58 10.92 -7.25
N VAL A 110 1.73 11.92 -7.41
CA VAL A 110 1.52 12.95 -6.38
C VAL A 110 0.10 12.84 -5.85
N ALA A 111 -0.03 12.89 -4.53
CA ALA A 111 -1.32 12.81 -3.87
C ALA A 111 -1.36 13.73 -2.66
N ASP A 112 -2.50 14.39 -2.47
CA ASP A 112 -2.78 15.11 -1.25
C ASP A 112 -3.45 14.16 -0.26
N LEU A 113 -2.91 14.08 0.95
CA LEU A 113 -3.42 13.19 2.00
C LEU A 113 -4.08 14.01 3.09
N ASP A 114 -5.28 13.59 3.49
CA ASP A 114 -5.93 14.12 4.68
C ASP A 114 -5.54 13.24 5.87
N LEU A 115 -4.56 13.69 6.64
CA LEU A 115 -4.04 12.91 7.77
C LEU A 115 -5.08 12.71 8.88
N SER A 116 -6.13 13.52 8.92
CA SER A 116 -7.20 13.33 9.90
C SER A 116 -7.99 12.04 9.67
N LEU A 117 -7.94 11.48 8.46
CA LEU A 117 -8.57 10.21 8.13
C LEU A 117 -7.72 9.01 8.57
N ALA A 118 -6.42 9.22 8.73
CA ALA A 118 -5.48 8.18 9.12
C ALA A 118 -5.40 8.06 10.65
N THR A 119 -6.51 7.64 11.26
CA THR A 119 -6.66 7.59 12.72
C THR A 119 -5.98 6.38 13.37
N GLY A 120 -5.69 5.33 12.61
CA GLY A 120 -5.19 4.08 13.15
C GLY A 120 -6.24 3.32 13.97
N LEU A 121 -7.51 3.70 13.87
CA LEU A 121 -8.57 3.17 14.73
C LEU A 121 -8.67 1.65 14.68
N LEU A 122 -8.69 1.06 13.50
CA LEU A 122 -8.83 -0.39 13.37
C LEU A 122 -7.58 -1.14 13.81
N ALA A 123 -6.40 -0.55 13.60
CA ALA A 123 -5.17 -1.11 14.15
C ALA A 123 -5.20 -1.14 15.69
N SER A 124 -5.69 -0.06 16.31
CA SER A 124 -5.76 0.05 17.77
C SER A 124 -6.75 -0.94 18.40
N ARG A 125 -7.73 -1.41 17.65
CA ARG A 125 -8.70 -2.40 18.11
C ARG A 125 -8.16 -3.82 18.16
N CYS A 126 -7.06 -4.09 17.48
CA CYS A 126 -6.44 -5.41 17.52
C CYS A 126 -5.76 -5.59 18.87
N ARG A 127 -6.24 -6.54 19.65
CA ARG A 127 -5.77 -6.80 21.02
C ARG A 127 -4.97 -8.11 21.14
N THR A 128 -4.49 -8.62 20.04
CA THR A 128 -3.60 -9.78 20.04
C THR A 128 -2.26 -9.43 20.68
N SER A 129 -1.47 -10.46 20.98
CA SER A 129 -0.17 -10.30 21.62
C SER A 129 0.68 -9.25 20.92
N PRO A 130 1.52 -8.50 21.67
CA PRO A 130 2.44 -7.56 21.07
C PRO A 130 3.35 -8.24 20.05
N MET A 131 3.56 -7.55 18.96
CA MET A 131 4.47 -7.98 17.92
C MET A 131 5.84 -7.34 18.14
#